data_c0ddf98e8572d18e383aa331ce7a446f
#
_entry.id   c0ddf98e8572d18e383aa331ce7a446f
#
_cell.length_a   1.000
_cell.length_b   1.000
_cell.length_c   1.000
_cell.angle_alpha   90.00
_cell.angle_beta   90.00
_cell.angle_gamma   90.00
#
_symmetry.space_group_name_H-M   'P 1'
#
loop_
_entity.id
_entity.type
_entity.pdbx_description
1 polymer ?
#
loop_
_entity_poly.entity_id
_entity_poly.type
_entity_poly.pdbx_seq_one_letter_code
_entity_poly.pdbx_strand_id
1 'polypeptide(L)'
;MYPSVLIAIDREDEPGSQLLAARCRAFLAMGAMGLHLVHVRTPLPRSYLAELPDHWEANDRSEVEGWLRDFAKRHSLDENVIDTHAPSGSVAGDVIRLANELRGDVIYATAHRLDLVRLLLGSNIHAIARDARCDVVVVRE
;
A
#
# COMPACT_ATOMS: atom_id res chain seq x y z
N MET A 1 10.03 -18.10 -1.42
CA MET A 1 10.49 -16.69 -1.34
C MET A 1 9.81 -15.88 -2.40
N TYR A 2 9.48 -14.65 -2.12
CA TYR A 2 8.71 -13.79 -3.01
C TYR A 2 9.63 -12.76 -3.67
N PRO A 3 10.01 -12.92 -4.96
CA PRO A 3 10.87 -11.94 -5.60
C PRO A 3 10.21 -10.59 -5.85
N SER A 4 8.88 -10.52 -5.96
CA SER A 4 8.15 -9.27 -6.16
C SER A 4 7.04 -9.13 -5.14
N VAL A 5 7.12 -8.10 -4.31
CA VAL A 5 6.23 -7.87 -3.17
C VAL A 5 5.54 -6.53 -3.32
N LEU A 6 4.21 -6.52 -3.22
CA LEU A 6 3.44 -5.29 -3.16
C LEU A 6 3.04 -5.02 -1.71
N ILE A 7 3.46 -3.90 -1.18
CA ILE A 7 3.16 -3.51 0.20
C ILE A 7 2.10 -2.42 0.18
N ALA A 8 0.91 -2.75 0.69
CA ALA A 8 -0.19 -1.81 0.77
C ALA A 8 -0.10 -1.02 2.07
N ILE A 9 0.28 0.25 1.96
CA ILE A 9 0.52 1.13 3.10
C ILE A 9 -0.63 2.12 3.21
N ASP A 10 -1.19 2.27 4.40
CA ASP A 10 -2.13 3.33 4.70
C ASP A 10 -1.37 4.46 5.40
N ARG A 11 -1.23 5.59 4.71
CA ARG A 11 -0.50 6.76 5.21
C ARG A 11 -1.09 7.30 6.52
N GLU A 12 -2.38 7.09 6.72
CA GLU A 12 -3.08 7.56 7.93
C GLU A 12 -3.03 6.57 9.09
N ASP A 13 -2.55 5.36 8.84
CA ASP A 13 -2.36 4.34 9.87
C ASP A 13 -0.88 4.18 10.16
N GLU A 14 -0.33 5.06 10.97
CA GLU A 14 1.09 5.04 11.29
C GLU A 14 1.53 3.75 12.00
N PRO A 15 0.82 3.27 13.04
CA PRO A 15 1.24 2.03 13.68
C PRO A 15 1.23 0.83 12.73
N GLY A 16 0.23 0.73 11.87
CA GLY A 16 0.16 -0.34 10.87
C GLY A 16 1.30 -0.26 9.87
N SER A 17 1.61 0.95 9.39
CA SER A 17 2.71 1.16 8.44
C SER A 17 4.05 0.80 9.05
N GLN A 18 4.30 1.17 10.30
CA GLN A 18 5.52 0.80 11.01
C GLN A 18 5.64 -0.71 11.19
N LEU A 19 4.53 -1.36 11.50
CA LEU A 19 4.49 -2.81 11.65
C LEU A 19 4.82 -3.51 10.33
N LEU A 20 4.24 -3.04 9.21
CA LEU A 20 4.56 -3.55 7.89
C LEU A 20 6.05 -3.40 7.58
N ALA A 21 6.61 -2.23 7.83
CA ALA A 21 8.01 -1.97 7.56
C ALA A 21 8.92 -2.90 8.39
N ALA A 22 8.62 -3.09 9.65
CA ALA A 22 9.40 -3.98 10.52
C ALA A 22 9.33 -5.43 10.02
N ARG A 23 8.16 -5.86 9.62
CA ARG A 23 7.97 -7.22 9.11
C ARG A 23 8.71 -7.41 7.78
N CYS A 24 8.67 -6.41 6.91
CA CYS A 24 9.40 -6.46 5.64
C CYS A 24 10.91 -6.53 5.85
N ARG A 25 11.44 -5.76 6.80
CA ARG A 25 12.87 -5.85 7.12
C ARG A 25 13.26 -7.25 7.58
N ALA A 26 12.43 -7.88 8.39
CA ALA A 26 12.68 -9.24 8.85
C ALA A 26 12.71 -10.22 7.68
N PHE A 27 11.81 -10.08 6.72
CA PHE A 27 11.79 -10.92 5.53
C PHE A 27 12.98 -10.65 4.60
N LEU A 28 13.39 -9.39 4.46
CA LEU A 28 14.56 -9.04 3.63
C LEU A 28 15.84 -9.66 4.17
N ALA A 29 15.93 -9.84 5.48
CA ALA A 29 17.07 -10.52 6.09
C ALA A 29 17.18 -11.99 5.68
N MET A 30 16.09 -12.58 5.21
CA MET A 30 16.04 -13.98 4.78
C MET A 30 16.28 -14.17 3.29
N GLY A 31 16.31 -13.10 2.51
CA GLY A 31 16.54 -13.15 1.08
C GLY A 31 16.13 -11.87 0.38
N ALA A 32 16.69 -11.64 -0.80
CA ALA A 32 16.39 -10.44 -1.57
C ALA A 32 14.98 -10.49 -2.16
N MET A 33 14.30 -9.36 -2.16
CA MET A 33 13.02 -9.15 -2.85
C MET A 33 12.92 -7.73 -3.36
N GLY A 34 12.19 -7.57 -4.46
CA GLY A 34 11.85 -6.26 -4.99
C GLY A 34 10.55 -5.78 -4.37
N LEU A 35 10.54 -4.57 -3.84
CA LEU A 35 9.40 -4.01 -3.15
C LEU A 35 8.72 -2.94 -4.00
N HIS A 36 7.39 -3.03 -4.10
CA HIS A 36 6.54 -1.97 -4.62
C HIS A 36 5.70 -1.46 -3.47
N LEU A 37 5.77 -0.17 -3.20
CA LEU A 37 4.96 0.46 -2.16
C LEU A 37 3.75 1.11 -2.79
N VAL A 38 2.58 0.92 -2.23
CA VAL A 38 1.36 1.55 -2.72
C VAL A 38 0.58 2.18 -1.58
N HIS A 39 0.10 3.40 -1.80
CA HIS A 39 -0.94 4.04 -1.00
C HIS A 39 -2.06 4.46 -1.94
N VAL A 40 -3.26 3.95 -1.72
CA VAL A 40 -4.42 4.30 -2.53
C VAL A 40 -5.04 5.58 -1.98
N ARG A 41 -5.06 6.62 -2.81
CA ARG A 41 -5.66 7.90 -2.43
C ARG A 41 -7.17 7.83 -2.57
N THR A 42 -7.89 8.42 -1.63
CA THR A 42 -9.34 8.50 -1.70
C THR A 42 -9.73 9.53 -2.76
N PRO A 43 -10.56 9.19 -3.75
CA PRO A 43 -11.01 10.16 -4.75
C PRO A 43 -11.84 11.27 -4.10
N LEU A 44 -11.65 12.50 -4.57
CA LEU A 44 -12.46 13.62 -4.15
C LEU A 44 -13.80 13.64 -4.91
N PRO A 45 -14.89 14.12 -4.28
CA PRO A 45 -16.14 14.34 -4.99
C PRO A 45 -15.96 15.31 -6.16
N ARG A 46 -16.74 15.11 -7.23
CA ARG A 46 -16.65 15.97 -8.42
C ARG A 46 -16.87 17.44 -8.12
N SER A 47 -17.69 17.75 -7.11
CA SER A 47 -17.94 19.13 -6.71
C SER A 47 -16.69 19.84 -6.22
N TYR A 48 -15.76 19.12 -5.63
CA TYR A 48 -14.49 19.69 -5.21
C TYR A 48 -13.47 19.79 -6.33
N LEU A 49 -13.51 18.86 -7.29
CA LEU A 49 -12.54 18.84 -8.38
C LEU A 49 -12.59 20.09 -9.24
N ALA A 50 -13.79 20.67 -9.42
CA ALA A 50 -13.97 21.86 -10.22
C ALA A 50 -13.32 23.12 -9.61
N GLU A 51 -13.09 23.11 -8.30
CA GLU A 51 -12.51 24.24 -7.57
C GLU A 51 -11.01 24.10 -7.33
N LEU A 52 -10.42 22.97 -7.71
CA LEU A 52 -9.01 22.72 -7.48
C LEU A 52 -8.14 23.36 -8.57
N PRO A 53 -6.91 23.75 -8.22
CA PRO A 53 -5.97 24.27 -9.23
C PRO A 53 -5.70 23.25 -10.32
N ASP A 54 -5.30 23.75 -11.50
CA ASP A 54 -4.80 22.90 -12.56
C ASP A 54 -3.61 22.08 -12.04
N HIS A 55 -3.50 20.86 -12.53
CA HIS A 55 -2.44 19.92 -12.13
C HIS A 55 -2.53 19.42 -10.68
N TRP A 56 -3.63 19.71 -9.98
CA TRP A 56 -3.78 19.22 -8.59
C TRP A 56 -3.62 17.71 -8.48
N GLU A 57 -4.22 16.96 -9.39
CA GLU A 57 -4.15 15.49 -9.36
C GLU A 57 -2.70 14.99 -9.49
N ALA A 58 -1.94 15.54 -10.42
CA ALA A 58 -0.55 15.14 -10.60
C ALA A 58 0.31 15.53 -9.40
N ASN A 59 0.05 16.70 -8.81
CA ASN A 59 0.79 17.18 -7.65
C ASN A 59 0.48 16.34 -6.42
N ASP A 60 -0.79 16.00 -6.21
CA ASP A 60 -1.20 15.16 -5.09
C ASP A 60 -0.58 13.76 -5.18
N ARG A 61 -0.63 13.16 -6.37
CA ARG A 61 0.01 11.87 -6.61
C ARG A 61 1.51 11.92 -6.34
N SER A 62 2.19 12.94 -6.84
CA SER A 62 3.63 13.11 -6.63
C SER A 62 3.98 13.29 -5.15
N GLU A 63 3.15 14.02 -4.41
CA GLU A 63 3.34 14.17 -2.97
C GLU A 63 3.27 12.83 -2.24
N VAL A 64 2.27 12.02 -2.56
CA VAL A 64 2.11 10.72 -1.93
C VAL A 64 3.23 9.76 -2.32
N GLU A 65 3.62 9.77 -3.59
CA GLU A 65 4.76 8.96 -4.04
C GLU A 65 6.05 9.37 -3.33
N GLY A 66 6.27 10.68 -3.14
CA GLY A 66 7.39 11.20 -2.37
C GLY A 66 7.35 10.76 -0.91
N TRP A 67 6.15 10.79 -0.31
CA TRP A 67 5.98 10.31 1.06
C TRP A 67 6.33 8.82 1.17
N LEU A 68 5.95 8.01 0.19
CA LEU A 68 6.30 6.59 0.17
C LEU A 68 7.81 6.37 0.06
N ARG A 69 8.49 7.15 -0.78
CA ARG A 69 9.95 7.07 -0.87
C ARG A 69 10.64 7.47 0.43
N ASP A 70 10.16 8.51 1.10
CA ASP A 70 10.68 8.93 2.39
C ASP A 70 10.41 7.87 3.47
N PHE A 71 9.24 7.27 3.43
CA PHE A 71 8.89 6.15 4.30
C PHE A 71 9.89 5.00 4.13
N ALA A 72 10.20 4.63 2.89
CA ALA A 72 11.15 3.57 2.60
C ALA A 72 12.53 3.89 3.20
N LYS A 73 13.00 5.13 3.06
CA LYS A 73 14.28 5.56 3.62
C LYS A 73 14.28 5.50 5.14
N ARG A 74 13.22 6.02 5.77
CA ARG A 74 13.10 6.02 7.23
C ARG A 74 13.12 4.61 7.83
N HIS A 75 12.64 3.64 7.07
CA HIS A 75 12.53 2.26 7.53
C HIS A 75 13.58 1.32 6.92
N SER A 76 14.60 1.87 6.28
CA SER A 76 15.70 1.11 5.68
C SER A 76 15.25 0.08 4.66
N LEU A 77 14.24 0.44 3.86
CA LEU A 77 13.72 -0.40 2.78
C LEU A 77 14.13 0.10 1.40
N ASP A 78 14.70 1.30 1.30
CA ASP A 78 14.89 2.02 0.05
C ASP A 78 15.76 1.28 -0.97
N GLU A 79 16.74 0.52 -0.53
CA GLU A 79 17.59 -0.25 -1.44
C GLU A 79 16.83 -1.34 -2.18
N ASN A 80 15.71 -1.79 -1.65
CA ASN A 80 14.90 -2.87 -2.22
C ASN A 80 13.65 -2.36 -2.91
N VAL A 81 13.33 -1.08 -2.79
CA VAL A 81 12.13 -0.50 -3.44
C VAL A 81 12.40 -0.29 -4.93
N ILE A 82 11.59 -0.95 -5.74
CA ILE A 82 11.62 -0.79 -7.20
C ILE A 82 10.85 0.46 -7.60
N ASP A 83 9.65 0.64 -7.05
CA ASP A 83 8.83 1.81 -7.37
C ASP A 83 7.77 2.06 -6.30
N THR A 84 7.20 3.26 -6.36
CA THR A 84 6.11 3.68 -5.48
C THR A 84 4.90 4.02 -6.33
N HIS A 85 3.70 3.76 -5.80
CA HIS A 85 2.46 3.92 -6.54
C HIS A 85 1.42 4.63 -5.66
N ALA A 86 0.72 5.58 -6.23
CA ALA A 86 -0.30 6.35 -5.53
C ALA A 86 -1.56 6.52 -6.38
N PRO A 87 -2.24 5.41 -6.73
CA PRO A 87 -3.47 5.50 -7.50
C PRO A 87 -4.59 6.14 -6.69
N SER A 88 -5.63 6.58 -7.38
CA SER A 88 -6.83 7.13 -6.76
C SER A 88 -8.01 6.22 -7.10
N GLY A 89 -8.66 5.68 -6.08
CA GLY A 89 -9.76 4.77 -6.29
C GLY A 89 -10.13 3.97 -5.05
N SER A 90 -10.59 2.75 -5.24
CA SER A 90 -10.90 1.86 -4.14
C SER A 90 -9.64 1.13 -3.68
N VAL A 91 -9.45 1.00 -2.38
CA VAL A 91 -8.24 0.39 -1.83
C VAL A 91 -8.07 -1.04 -2.34
N ALA A 92 -9.04 -1.90 -2.12
CA ALA A 92 -8.94 -3.30 -2.53
C ALA A 92 -8.80 -3.44 -4.04
N GLY A 93 -9.62 -2.73 -4.81
CA GLY A 93 -9.59 -2.81 -6.27
C GLY A 93 -8.24 -2.38 -6.85
N ASP A 94 -7.70 -1.27 -6.39
CA ASP A 94 -6.44 -0.75 -6.92
C ASP A 94 -5.23 -1.58 -6.48
N VAL A 95 -5.23 -2.10 -5.26
CA VAL A 95 -4.16 -2.99 -4.79
C VAL A 95 -4.14 -4.27 -5.62
N ILE A 96 -5.29 -4.88 -5.85
CA ILE A 96 -5.39 -6.10 -6.66
C ILE A 96 -4.96 -5.83 -8.10
N ARG A 97 -5.44 -4.73 -8.69
CA ARG A 97 -5.09 -4.35 -10.05
C ARG A 97 -3.58 -4.15 -10.21
N LEU A 98 -2.96 -3.43 -9.29
CA LEU A 98 -1.51 -3.21 -9.30
C LEU A 98 -0.74 -4.52 -9.14
N ALA A 99 -1.16 -5.38 -8.24
CA ALA A 99 -0.50 -6.68 -8.06
C ALA A 99 -0.53 -7.49 -9.36
N ASN A 100 -1.65 -7.45 -10.08
CA ASN A 100 -1.76 -8.15 -11.36
C ASN A 100 -0.87 -7.51 -12.44
N GLU A 101 -0.88 -6.18 -12.55
CA GLU A 101 -0.07 -5.45 -13.53
C GLU A 101 1.43 -5.64 -13.30
N LEU A 102 1.85 -5.61 -12.05
CA LEU A 102 3.24 -5.74 -11.66
C LEU A 102 3.70 -7.19 -11.57
N ARG A 103 2.79 -8.14 -11.78
CA ARG A 103 3.06 -9.57 -11.60
C ARG A 103 3.66 -9.84 -10.21
N GLY A 104 3.05 -9.23 -9.20
CA GLY A 104 3.46 -9.40 -7.83
C GLY A 104 3.22 -10.82 -7.34
N ASP A 105 4.15 -11.34 -6.58
CA ASP A 105 4.04 -12.68 -6.03
C ASP A 105 3.23 -12.70 -4.73
N VAL A 106 3.23 -11.59 -4.02
CA VAL A 106 2.54 -11.48 -2.75
C VAL A 106 2.16 -10.04 -2.46
N ILE A 107 1.03 -9.88 -1.78
CA ILE A 107 0.58 -8.60 -1.22
C ILE A 107 0.76 -8.67 0.29
N TYR A 108 1.47 -7.68 0.86
CA TYR A 108 1.56 -7.50 2.31
C TYR A 108 0.64 -6.37 2.73
N ALA A 109 -0.23 -6.62 3.68
CA ALA A 109 -1.13 -5.61 4.20
C ALA A 109 -1.40 -5.87 5.69
N THR A 110 -1.79 -4.83 6.42
CA THR A 110 -2.14 -4.98 7.82
C THR A 110 -3.63 -5.22 7.99
N ALA A 111 -3.98 -6.01 9.00
CA ALA A 111 -5.32 -5.99 9.54
C ALA A 111 -5.43 -4.74 10.40
N HIS A 112 -6.33 -3.83 10.04
CA HIS A 112 -6.45 -2.56 10.74
C HIS A 112 -7.06 -2.78 12.13
N ARG A 113 -6.35 -2.38 13.16
CA ARG A 113 -6.76 -2.68 14.54
C ARG A 113 -8.06 -2.01 14.96
N LEU A 114 -8.30 -0.82 14.45
CA LEU A 114 -9.53 -0.09 14.71
C LEU A 114 -10.76 -0.82 14.19
N ASP A 115 -10.55 -1.76 13.31
CA ASP A 115 -11.62 -2.58 12.73
C ASP A 115 -12.28 -3.48 13.77
N LEU A 116 -11.61 -3.72 14.87
CA LEU A 116 -12.21 -4.47 15.97
C LEU A 116 -13.44 -3.79 16.55
N VAL A 117 -13.48 -2.47 16.48
CA VAL A 117 -14.61 -1.68 16.92
C VAL A 117 -15.66 -1.57 15.82
N ARG A 118 -15.24 -1.69 14.58
CA ARG A 118 -16.09 -1.49 13.41
C ARG A 118 -15.84 -2.61 12.42
N LEU A 119 -16.73 -3.59 12.42
CA LEU A 119 -16.60 -4.78 11.60
C LEU A 119 -16.47 -4.50 10.11
N LEU A 120 -16.90 -3.32 9.68
CA LEU A 120 -16.87 -2.95 8.27
C LEU A 120 -15.48 -2.59 7.76
N LEU A 121 -14.54 -2.25 8.65
CA LEU A 121 -13.22 -1.79 8.22
C LEU A 121 -12.32 -2.91 7.74
N GLY A 122 -12.56 -4.14 8.15
CA GLY A 122 -11.85 -5.29 7.63
C GLY A 122 -12.17 -5.61 6.18
N SER A 123 -13.11 -4.87 5.56
CA SER A 123 -13.58 -5.16 4.21
C SER A 123 -12.48 -5.09 3.15
N ASN A 124 -11.52 -4.18 3.27
CA ASN A 124 -10.43 -4.09 2.30
C ASN A 124 -9.52 -5.32 2.36
N ILE A 125 -9.13 -5.73 3.56
CA ILE A 125 -8.31 -6.94 3.75
C ILE A 125 -9.09 -8.18 3.30
N HIS A 126 -10.36 -8.26 3.65
CA HIS A 126 -11.21 -9.37 3.23
C HIS A 126 -11.32 -9.45 1.71
N ALA A 127 -11.56 -8.33 1.05
CA ALA A 127 -11.67 -8.26 -0.41
C ALA A 127 -10.35 -8.62 -1.09
N ILE A 128 -9.23 -8.12 -0.58
CA ILE A 128 -7.92 -8.43 -1.12
C ILE A 128 -7.64 -9.93 -0.99
N ALA A 129 -7.87 -10.49 0.19
CA ALA A 129 -7.62 -11.92 0.42
C ALA A 129 -8.52 -12.81 -0.44
N ARG A 130 -9.78 -12.40 -0.66
CA ARG A 130 -10.71 -13.16 -1.46
C ARG A 130 -10.39 -13.10 -2.96
N ASP A 131 -10.04 -11.91 -3.47
CA ASP A 131 -10.02 -11.64 -4.90
C ASP A 131 -8.61 -11.56 -5.50
N ALA A 132 -7.56 -11.49 -4.70
CA ALA A 132 -6.20 -11.46 -5.20
C ALA A 132 -5.85 -12.77 -5.91
N ARG A 133 -5.04 -12.66 -6.96
CA ARG A 133 -4.54 -13.82 -7.71
C ARG A 133 -3.17 -14.30 -7.23
N CYS A 134 -2.61 -13.60 -6.27
CA CYS A 134 -1.34 -13.94 -5.66
C CYS A 134 -1.54 -14.22 -4.18
N ASP A 135 -0.47 -14.60 -3.50
CA ASP A 135 -0.50 -14.79 -2.06
C ASP A 135 -0.77 -13.47 -1.34
N VAL A 136 -1.39 -13.55 -0.19
CA VAL A 136 -1.67 -12.38 0.65
C VAL A 136 -1.19 -12.68 2.06
N VAL A 137 -0.31 -11.82 2.56
CA VAL A 137 0.17 -11.90 3.94
C VAL A 137 -0.50 -10.77 4.72
N VAL A 138 -1.31 -11.13 5.70
CA VAL A 138 -1.95 -10.20 6.60
C VAL A 138 -1.08 -10.06 7.83
N VAL A 139 -0.47 -8.89 7.99
CA VAL A 139 0.45 -8.65 9.09
C VAL A 139 -0.32 -8.18 10.31
N ARG A 140 -0.08 -8.82 11.44
CA ARG A 140 -0.71 -8.53 12.72
C ARG A 140 0.35 -8.28 13.78
N GLU A 141 -0.02 -7.66 14.87
CA GLU A 141 0.85 -7.52 16.03
C GLU A 141 1.18 -8.86 16.66
#